data_e1021681657c94ba9601cfc6dd33b150
#
_entry.id   e1021681657c94ba9601cfc6dd33b150
#
_cell.length_a   1.000
_cell.length_b   1.000
_cell.length_c   1.000
_cell.angle_alpha   90.00
_cell.angle_beta   90.00
_cell.angle_gamma   90.00
#
_symmetry.space_group_name_H-M   'P 1'
#
loop_
_entity.id
_entity.type
_entity.pdbx_description
1 polymer ?
#
loop_
_entity_poly.entity_id
_entity_poly.type
_entity_poly.pdbx_seq_one_letter_code
_entity_poly.pdbx_strand_id
1 'polypeptide(L)'
;RGNGVTDCDGHLWAYVPGALLTPHNKPLLRSRWTGERWASLSLPSLMDRLGVRGFDEVDLLYCDSVAHVGWIKDIVRRKSVYRVTDCLAGFQKTTPVALELEKELAGSVDLVVYAARSLEDYVKQLMPKSMAYLPNAVNYAHFGQQSCARPPEYDAIPGPIALYVGAMDVWFDYRLLDEAAARLPEISFVLIGPDALAKQRLRARPNLHLLGKREYRELPRYLQHADVG
;
A
#
# COMPACT_ATOMS: atom_id res chain seq x y z
N ARG A 1 -18.19 3.79 3.21
CA ARG A 1 -18.70 2.73 2.32
C ARG A 1 -19.37 1.69 3.20
N GLY A 2 -20.61 1.26 2.86
CA GLY A 2 -21.30 0.19 3.58
C GLY A 2 -20.65 -1.18 3.32
N ASN A 3 -20.85 -2.14 4.23
CA ASN A 3 -20.44 -3.53 4.01
C ASN A 3 -21.29 -4.16 2.91
N GLY A 4 -20.69 -4.98 2.08
CA GLY A 4 -21.39 -5.71 1.02
C GLY A 4 -20.70 -5.61 -0.33
N VAL A 5 -21.47 -5.92 -1.39
CA VAL A 5 -20.99 -5.86 -2.77
C VAL A 5 -21.54 -4.62 -3.45
N THR A 6 -20.67 -3.90 -4.12
CA THR A 6 -21.00 -2.73 -4.95
C THR A 6 -20.63 -3.04 -6.40
N ASP A 7 -21.56 -2.86 -7.32
CA ASP A 7 -21.28 -2.86 -8.75
C ASP A 7 -20.67 -1.48 -9.11
N CYS A 8 -19.51 -1.50 -9.75
CA CYS A 8 -18.78 -0.28 -10.08
C CYS A 8 -19.01 0.17 -11.53
N ASP A 9 -19.21 -0.77 -12.49
CA ASP A 9 -19.38 -0.46 -13.91
C ASP A 9 -19.98 -1.61 -14.75
N GLY A 10 -20.65 -2.59 -14.12
CA GLY A 10 -21.17 -3.79 -14.77
C GLY A 10 -20.13 -4.88 -15.04
N HIS A 11 -18.86 -4.58 -14.99
CA HIS A 11 -17.74 -5.52 -15.15
C HIS A 11 -16.82 -5.60 -13.93
N LEU A 12 -16.91 -4.62 -13.04
CA LEU A 12 -16.12 -4.53 -11.82
C LEU A 12 -17.03 -4.49 -10.60
N TRP A 13 -16.84 -5.44 -9.69
CA TRP A 13 -17.52 -5.46 -8.41
C TRP A 13 -16.51 -5.31 -7.27
N ALA A 14 -16.81 -4.41 -6.34
CA ALA A 14 -16.08 -4.27 -5.10
C ALA A 14 -16.83 -4.98 -3.97
N TYR A 15 -16.11 -5.81 -3.20
CA TYR A 15 -16.64 -6.47 -2.02
C TYR A 15 -15.93 -5.97 -0.77
N VAL A 16 -16.70 -5.46 0.18
CA VAL A 16 -16.20 -5.02 1.49
C VAL A 16 -16.83 -5.91 2.56
N PRO A 17 -16.07 -6.80 3.19
CA PRO A 17 -16.61 -7.67 4.23
C PRO A 17 -16.96 -6.90 5.50
N GLY A 18 -18.10 -7.25 6.11
CA GLY A 18 -18.28 -7.08 7.54
C GLY A 18 -17.68 -8.28 8.25
N ALA A 19 -16.71 -8.10 9.12
CA ALA A 19 -16.06 -9.18 9.81
C ALA A 19 -16.30 -9.10 11.32
N LEU A 20 -16.76 -10.19 11.91
CA LEU A 20 -16.93 -10.30 13.37
C LEU A 20 -15.59 -10.37 14.11
N LEU A 21 -14.61 -11.03 13.47
CA LEU A 21 -13.25 -11.18 14.00
C LEU A 21 -12.26 -10.88 12.86
N THR A 22 -11.42 -9.89 13.04
CA THR A 22 -10.34 -9.58 12.08
C THR A 22 -8.98 -9.90 12.71
N PRO A 23 -8.02 -10.45 11.95
CA PRO A 23 -6.65 -10.64 12.43
C PRO A 23 -6.08 -9.32 12.92
N HIS A 24 -5.59 -9.32 14.15
CA HIS A 24 -5.00 -8.13 14.76
C HIS A 24 -3.95 -8.53 15.80
N ASN A 25 -2.96 -7.68 16.05
CA ASN A 25 -1.92 -7.94 17.05
C ASN A 25 -2.45 -7.73 18.50
N LYS A 26 -3.56 -8.39 18.83
CA LYS A 26 -4.15 -8.47 20.19
C LYS A 26 -4.29 -9.93 20.61
N PRO A 27 -4.29 -10.23 21.91
CA PRO A 27 -4.57 -11.58 22.39
C PRO A 27 -5.83 -12.15 21.73
N LEU A 28 -5.85 -13.43 21.40
CA LEU A 28 -6.86 -14.17 20.64
C LEU A 28 -6.92 -13.81 19.14
N LEU A 29 -6.90 -12.52 18.77
CA LEU A 29 -6.99 -12.08 17.37
C LEU A 29 -5.69 -12.28 16.58
N ARG A 30 -4.56 -12.50 17.25
CA ARG A 30 -3.26 -12.84 16.64
C ARG A 30 -3.06 -14.35 16.40
N SER A 31 -4.06 -15.16 16.74
CA SER A 31 -3.96 -16.62 16.60
C SER A 31 -4.04 -17.05 15.13
N ARG A 32 -3.43 -18.21 14.82
CA ARG A 32 -3.52 -18.83 13.51
C ARG A 32 -4.97 -19.13 13.13
N TRP A 33 -5.77 -19.59 14.09
CA TRP A 33 -7.19 -19.83 13.90
C TRP A 33 -7.92 -18.58 13.39
N THR A 34 -7.67 -17.43 14.00
CA THR A 34 -8.26 -16.16 13.54
C THR A 34 -7.76 -15.79 12.15
N GLY A 35 -6.47 -15.92 11.87
CA GLY A 35 -5.87 -15.61 10.56
C GLY A 35 -6.47 -16.43 9.42
N GLU A 36 -6.79 -17.71 9.66
CA GLU A 36 -7.35 -18.61 8.66
C GLU A 36 -8.87 -18.52 8.54
N ARG A 37 -9.59 -18.23 9.64
CA ARG A 37 -11.06 -18.35 9.72
C ARG A 37 -11.83 -17.05 9.57
N TRP A 38 -11.19 -15.89 9.77
CA TRP A 38 -11.92 -14.62 9.71
C TRP A 38 -12.64 -14.42 8.36
N ALA A 39 -12.06 -14.92 7.28
CA ALA A 39 -12.61 -14.82 5.94
C ALA A 39 -13.95 -15.60 5.82
N SER A 40 -14.03 -16.81 6.37
CA SER A 40 -15.26 -17.61 6.39
C SER A 40 -16.34 -17.05 7.34
N LEU A 41 -15.93 -16.19 8.29
CA LEU A 41 -16.83 -15.50 9.22
C LEU A 41 -17.25 -14.11 8.73
N SER A 42 -16.90 -13.76 7.49
CA SER A 42 -17.28 -12.48 6.88
C SER A 42 -18.76 -12.47 6.47
N LEU A 43 -19.38 -11.30 6.59
CA LEU A 43 -20.79 -11.07 6.23
C LEU A 43 -20.93 -9.89 5.27
N PRO A 44 -21.66 -10.02 4.15
CA PRO A 44 -22.19 -11.29 3.60
C PRO A 44 -21.05 -12.24 3.20
N SER A 45 -21.33 -13.54 3.11
CA SER A 45 -20.32 -14.52 2.65
C SER A 45 -19.79 -14.18 1.26
N LEU A 46 -18.45 -14.15 1.09
CA LEU A 46 -17.83 -13.92 -0.21
C LEU A 46 -18.22 -15.02 -1.21
N MET A 47 -18.17 -16.28 -0.79
CA MET A 47 -18.44 -17.41 -1.67
C MET A 47 -19.85 -17.36 -2.25
N ASP A 48 -20.86 -17.03 -1.42
CA ASP A 48 -22.24 -16.86 -1.91
C ASP A 48 -22.35 -15.71 -2.93
N ARG A 49 -21.56 -14.64 -2.73
CA ARG A 49 -21.56 -13.48 -3.64
C ARG A 49 -20.84 -13.74 -4.95
N LEU A 50 -19.81 -14.59 -4.93
CA LEU A 50 -19.12 -15.04 -6.14
C LEU A 50 -20.03 -15.92 -6.99
N GLY A 51 -20.66 -16.95 -6.42
CA GLY A 51 -21.54 -17.86 -7.13
C GLY A 51 -22.70 -17.16 -7.84
N VAL A 52 -23.38 -16.23 -7.16
CA VAL A 52 -24.47 -15.43 -7.78
C VAL A 52 -24.02 -14.63 -9.02
N ARG A 53 -22.71 -14.38 -9.18
CA ARG A 53 -22.12 -13.59 -10.28
C ARG A 53 -21.38 -14.44 -11.31
N GLY A 54 -21.43 -15.77 -11.18
CA GLY A 54 -20.74 -16.67 -12.10
C GLY A 54 -19.22 -16.74 -11.88
N PHE A 55 -18.74 -16.40 -10.69
CA PHE A 55 -17.33 -16.55 -10.30
C PHE A 55 -17.10 -17.84 -9.50
N ASP A 56 -17.82 -18.93 -9.83
CA ASP A 56 -17.59 -20.24 -9.23
C ASP A 56 -16.19 -20.79 -9.54
N GLU A 57 -15.68 -20.44 -10.73
CA GLU A 57 -14.30 -20.66 -11.13
C GLU A 57 -13.75 -19.38 -11.77
N VAL A 58 -12.53 -18.98 -11.39
CA VAL A 58 -11.86 -17.80 -11.95
C VAL A 58 -10.63 -18.20 -12.76
N ASP A 59 -10.39 -17.52 -13.88
CA ASP A 59 -9.18 -17.75 -14.68
C ASP A 59 -7.93 -17.37 -13.92
N LEU A 60 -7.96 -16.23 -13.22
CA LEU A 60 -6.83 -15.71 -12.44
C LEU A 60 -7.30 -15.24 -11.07
N LEU A 61 -6.71 -15.80 -10.04
CA LEU A 61 -6.79 -15.27 -8.67
C LEU A 61 -5.53 -14.45 -8.37
N TYR A 62 -5.70 -13.15 -8.20
CA TYR A 62 -4.62 -12.24 -7.84
C TYR A 62 -4.78 -11.80 -6.39
N CYS A 63 -3.73 -11.98 -5.59
CA CYS A 63 -3.70 -11.64 -4.17
C CYS A 63 -2.52 -10.70 -3.87
N ASP A 64 -2.77 -9.67 -3.09
CA ASP A 64 -1.76 -8.70 -2.62
C ASP A 64 -1.68 -8.61 -1.09
N SER A 65 -2.43 -9.45 -0.38
CA SER A 65 -2.48 -9.43 1.08
C SER A 65 -2.60 -10.82 1.69
N VAL A 66 -1.77 -11.10 2.68
CA VAL A 66 -1.84 -12.31 3.51
C VAL A 66 -3.16 -12.44 4.25
N ALA A 67 -3.83 -11.32 4.53
CA ALA A 67 -5.14 -11.33 5.17
C ALA A 67 -6.19 -12.12 4.37
N HIS A 68 -6.00 -12.33 3.07
CA HIS A 68 -6.95 -13.02 2.20
C HIS A 68 -6.71 -14.53 2.09
N VAL A 69 -5.73 -15.09 2.81
CA VAL A 69 -5.35 -16.50 2.71
C VAL A 69 -6.51 -17.48 2.93
N GLY A 70 -7.46 -17.12 3.80
CA GLY A 70 -8.66 -17.93 4.04
C GLY A 70 -9.54 -18.09 2.81
N TRP A 71 -9.75 -17.03 2.02
CA TRP A 71 -10.54 -17.08 0.79
C TRP A 71 -9.80 -17.76 -0.37
N ILE A 72 -8.48 -17.61 -0.42
CA ILE A 72 -7.67 -18.17 -1.51
C ILE A 72 -7.79 -19.70 -1.56
N LYS A 73 -7.95 -20.35 -0.41
CA LYS A 73 -8.11 -21.80 -0.32
C LYS A 73 -9.44 -22.27 -0.92
N ASP A 74 -10.49 -21.46 -0.82
CA ASP A 74 -11.86 -21.82 -1.16
C ASP A 74 -12.24 -21.44 -2.61
N ILE A 75 -11.53 -20.48 -3.22
CA ILE A 75 -11.81 -20.04 -4.59
C ILE A 75 -11.20 -21.00 -5.60
N VAL A 76 -12.05 -21.64 -6.44
CA VAL A 76 -11.62 -22.45 -7.57
C VAL A 76 -10.98 -21.53 -8.63
N ARG A 77 -9.80 -21.89 -9.10
CA ARG A 77 -9.01 -21.05 -10.00
C ARG A 77 -8.14 -21.83 -10.95
N ARG A 78 -7.92 -21.30 -12.14
CA ARG A 78 -6.98 -21.87 -13.13
C ARG A 78 -5.55 -21.50 -12.83
N LYS A 79 -5.30 -20.22 -12.45
CA LYS A 79 -3.99 -19.67 -12.08
C LYS A 79 -4.10 -18.77 -10.87
N SER A 80 -3.00 -18.64 -10.15
CA SER A 80 -2.91 -17.80 -8.95
C SER A 80 -1.60 -17.05 -8.87
N VAL A 81 -1.70 -15.77 -8.49
CA VAL A 81 -0.57 -14.87 -8.29
C VAL A 81 -0.64 -14.24 -6.90
N TYR A 82 0.46 -14.26 -6.18
CA TYR A 82 0.64 -13.46 -4.98
C TYR A 82 1.64 -12.32 -5.27
N ARG A 83 1.26 -11.09 -4.93
CA ARG A 83 2.12 -9.92 -5.09
C ARG A 83 2.68 -9.47 -3.76
N VAL A 84 4.01 -9.44 -3.68
CA VAL A 84 4.78 -8.89 -2.56
C VAL A 84 5.15 -7.44 -2.90
N THR A 85 4.55 -6.49 -2.21
CA THR A 85 4.83 -5.06 -2.37
C THR A 85 5.84 -4.55 -1.37
N ASP A 86 5.89 -5.18 -0.19
CA ASP A 86 6.71 -4.78 0.94
C ASP A 86 7.23 -6.00 1.71
N CYS A 87 8.31 -5.83 2.46
CA CYS A 87 8.78 -6.83 3.40
C CYS A 87 7.89 -6.86 4.64
N LEU A 88 6.98 -7.83 4.73
CA LEU A 88 6.03 -7.95 5.84
C LEU A 88 6.75 -8.05 7.19
N ALA A 89 7.91 -8.69 7.24
CA ALA A 89 8.73 -8.82 8.45
C ALA A 89 9.27 -7.47 8.98
N GLY A 90 9.32 -6.43 8.13
CA GLY A 90 9.78 -5.09 8.52
C GLY A 90 8.73 -4.26 9.27
N PHE A 91 7.47 -4.67 9.30
CA PHE A 91 6.43 -3.90 9.97
C PHE A 91 6.28 -4.30 11.44
N GLN A 92 6.34 -3.32 12.35
CA GLN A 92 6.26 -3.53 13.81
C GLN A 92 4.98 -4.24 14.27
N LYS A 93 3.88 -4.14 13.52
CA LYS A 93 2.59 -4.75 13.86
C LYS A 93 2.40 -6.16 13.30
N THR A 94 3.36 -6.65 12.52
CA THR A 94 3.30 -8.00 11.94
C THR A 94 3.44 -9.06 13.04
N THR A 95 2.58 -10.05 13.00
CA THR A 95 2.61 -11.17 13.92
C THR A 95 3.41 -12.34 13.33
N PRO A 96 4.03 -13.21 14.16
CA PRO A 96 4.68 -14.43 13.66
C PRO A 96 3.75 -15.29 12.80
N VAL A 97 2.48 -15.39 13.17
CA VAL A 97 1.45 -16.11 12.42
C VAL A 97 1.26 -15.51 11.01
N ALA A 98 1.29 -14.18 10.88
CA ALA A 98 1.18 -13.55 9.55
C ALA A 98 2.35 -13.90 8.65
N LEU A 99 3.56 -14.03 9.18
CA LEU A 99 4.75 -14.47 8.43
C LEU A 99 4.66 -15.95 8.01
N GLU A 100 4.15 -16.81 8.89
CA GLU A 100 3.90 -18.22 8.56
C GLU A 100 2.87 -18.33 7.43
N LEU A 101 1.75 -17.61 7.54
CA LEU A 101 0.70 -17.58 6.53
C LEU A 101 1.20 -17.01 5.19
N GLU A 102 2.09 -16.02 5.22
CA GLU A 102 2.71 -15.48 4.01
C GLU A 102 3.55 -16.53 3.29
N LYS A 103 4.35 -17.27 4.04
CA LYS A 103 5.16 -18.37 3.49
C LYS A 103 4.30 -19.48 2.88
N GLU A 104 3.23 -19.86 3.58
CA GLU A 104 2.25 -20.84 3.05
C GLU A 104 1.58 -20.31 1.78
N LEU A 105 1.17 -19.05 1.76
CA LEU A 105 0.58 -18.41 0.60
C LEU A 105 1.52 -18.43 -0.59
N ALA A 106 2.76 -17.97 -0.39
CA ALA A 106 3.79 -17.95 -1.43
C ALA A 106 4.08 -19.34 -2.01
N GLY A 107 4.12 -20.39 -1.17
CA GLY A 107 4.29 -21.78 -1.62
C GLY A 107 3.05 -22.39 -2.27
N SER A 108 1.86 -21.83 -2.04
CA SER A 108 0.59 -22.37 -2.58
C SER A 108 0.23 -21.85 -3.96
N VAL A 109 0.59 -20.61 -4.30
CA VAL A 109 0.28 -19.97 -5.58
C VAL A 109 1.19 -20.46 -6.72
N ASP A 110 0.78 -20.21 -7.96
CA ASP A 110 1.57 -20.56 -9.14
C ASP A 110 2.75 -19.63 -9.34
N LEU A 111 2.58 -18.34 -9.04
CA LEU A 111 3.60 -17.31 -9.23
C LEU A 111 3.57 -16.30 -8.08
N VAL A 112 4.73 -15.97 -7.56
CA VAL A 112 4.93 -14.79 -6.71
C VAL A 112 5.57 -13.68 -7.53
N VAL A 113 4.95 -12.51 -7.55
CA VAL A 113 5.55 -11.30 -8.14
C VAL A 113 5.98 -10.33 -7.05
N TYR A 114 7.12 -9.65 -7.23
CA TYR A 114 7.63 -8.69 -6.25
C TYR A 114 7.94 -7.34 -6.87
N ALA A 115 7.62 -6.27 -6.10
CA ALA A 115 7.56 -4.91 -6.62
C ALA A 115 8.90 -4.17 -6.64
N ALA A 116 9.91 -4.62 -5.88
CA ALA A 116 11.21 -3.98 -5.79
C ALA A 116 12.34 -5.02 -5.80
N ARG A 117 13.47 -4.71 -6.43
CA ARG A 117 14.63 -5.62 -6.46
C ARG A 117 15.16 -5.96 -5.07
N SER A 118 15.05 -5.03 -4.13
CA SER A 118 15.43 -5.23 -2.73
C SER A 118 14.58 -6.30 -2.00
N LEU A 119 13.43 -6.68 -2.56
CA LEU A 119 12.57 -7.75 -2.01
C LEU A 119 12.94 -9.15 -2.53
N GLU A 120 13.87 -9.27 -3.47
CA GLU A 120 14.18 -10.55 -4.11
C GLU A 120 14.60 -11.60 -3.10
N ASP A 121 15.54 -11.28 -2.21
CA ASP A 121 16.03 -12.24 -1.22
C ASP A 121 14.99 -12.55 -0.14
N TYR A 122 14.15 -11.60 0.21
CA TYR A 122 12.99 -11.84 1.07
C TYR A 122 12.02 -12.84 0.43
N VAL A 123 11.68 -12.65 -0.86
CA VAL A 123 10.78 -13.55 -1.59
C VAL A 123 11.35 -14.94 -1.74
N LYS A 124 12.66 -15.08 -1.99
CA LYS A 124 13.34 -16.41 -2.00
C LYS A 124 13.16 -17.18 -0.69
N GLN A 125 13.19 -16.48 0.46
CA GLN A 125 12.99 -17.09 1.78
C GLN A 125 11.54 -17.59 2.00
N LEU A 126 10.56 -17.06 1.26
CA LEU A 126 9.20 -17.56 1.26
C LEU A 126 9.05 -18.90 0.50
N MET A 127 10.08 -19.33 -0.24
CA MET A 127 10.12 -20.56 -1.02
C MET A 127 8.99 -20.71 -2.04
N PRO A 128 8.76 -19.74 -2.94
CA PRO A 128 7.72 -19.81 -3.95
C PRO A 128 8.04 -20.87 -5.00
N LYS A 129 7.00 -21.42 -5.68
CA LYS A 129 7.18 -22.33 -6.83
C LYS A 129 7.83 -21.63 -8.02
N SER A 130 7.46 -20.38 -8.24
CA SER A 130 7.99 -19.49 -9.26
C SER A 130 7.93 -18.06 -8.79
N MET A 131 8.88 -17.22 -9.21
CA MET A 131 8.92 -15.81 -8.85
C MET A 131 9.34 -14.93 -10.02
N ALA A 132 8.80 -13.70 -10.07
CA ALA A 132 9.15 -12.73 -11.09
C ALA A 132 9.16 -11.30 -10.53
N TYR A 133 10.09 -10.49 -11.04
CA TYR A 133 10.12 -9.07 -10.74
C TYR A 133 9.09 -8.33 -11.59
N LEU A 134 8.17 -7.62 -10.94
CA LEU A 134 7.17 -6.77 -11.57
C LEU A 134 7.06 -5.46 -10.79
N PRO A 135 7.75 -4.39 -11.22
CA PRO A 135 7.78 -3.12 -10.50
C PRO A 135 6.40 -2.46 -10.41
N ASN A 136 6.28 -1.52 -9.49
CA ASN A 136 5.12 -0.64 -9.45
C ASN A 136 5.06 0.19 -10.75
N ALA A 137 3.85 0.38 -11.26
CA ALA A 137 3.59 1.22 -12.41
C ALA A 137 3.10 2.61 -11.99
N VAL A 138 3.23 3.56 -12.88
CA VAL A 138 2.72 4.92 -12.74
C VAL A 138 1.78 5.24 -13.90
N ASN A 139 0.80 6.08 -13.68
CA ASN A 139 0.00 6.64 -14.77
C ASN A 139 0.85 7.68 -15.53
N TYR A 140 1.56 7.20 -16.55
CA TYR A 140 2.48 8.04 -17.32
C TYR A 140 1.78 9.23 -17.98
N ALA A 141 0.57 9.04 -18.53
CA ALA A 141 -0.18 10.12 -19.16
C ALA A 141 -0.53 11.24 -18.15
N HIS A 142 -0.77 10.89 -16.90
CA HIS A 142 -1.07 11.85 -15.85
C HIS A 142 0.17 12.60 -15.37
N PHE A 143 1.27 11.89 -15.09
CA PHE A 143 2.50 12.51 -14.56
C PHE A 143 3.44 13.04 -15.63
N GLY A 144 3.34 12.54 -16.88
CA GLY A 144 4.14 12.96 -18.01
C GLY A 144 3.56 14.16 -18.79
N GLN A 145 2.62 14.91 -18.22
CA GLN A 145 2.09 16.14 -18.85
C GLN A 145 3.22 17.12 -19.14
N GLN A 146 3.24 17.69 -20.36
CA GLN A 146 4.36 18.51 -20.82
C GLN A 146 4.50 19.85 -20.07
N SER A 147 3.41 20.40 -19.52
CA SER A 147 3.44 21.65 -18.76
C SER A 147 2.27 21.73 -17.81
N CYS A 148 2.57 21.93 -16.55
CA CYS A 148 1.59 22.28 -15.50
C CYS A 148 1.86 23.69 -15.00
N ALA A 149 0.81 24.43 -14.63
CA ALA A 149 0.97 25.72 -13.97
C ALA A 149 1.69 25.55 -12.62
N ARG A 150 2.58 26.47 -12.29
CA ARG A 150 3.28 26.49 -10.99
C ARG A 150 2.25 26.54 -9.85
N PRO A 151 2.44 25.74 -8.78
CA PRO A 151 1.57 25.82 -7.61
C PRO A 151 1.67 27.21 -6.96
N PRO A 152 0.56 27.87 -6.63
CA PRO A 152 0.59 29.21 -5.99
C PRO A 152 1.36 29.20 -4.66
N GLU A 153 1.33 28.08 -3.93
CA GLU A 153 2.08 27.95 -2.66
C GLU A 153 3.59 28.09 -2.85
N TYR A 154 4.11 27.75 -4.05
CA TYR A 154 5.54 27.84 -4.35
C TYR A 154 6.01 29.30 -4.58
N ASP A 155 5.09 30.24 -4.79
CA ASP A 155 5.45 31.66 -4.98
C ASP A 155 6.04 32.27 -3.70
N ALA A 156 5.64 31.77 -2.53
CA ALA A 156 6.13 32.18 -1.22
C ALA A 156 7.25 31.28 -0.66
N ILE A 157 7.62 30.21 -1.39
CA ILE A 157 8.65 29.26 -0.97
C ILE A 157 9.93 29.52 -1.78
N PRO A 158 11.04 29.92 -1.14
CA PRO A 158 12.29 30.12 -1.86
C PRO A 158 12.84 28.80 -2.38
N GLY A 159 13.44 28.82 -3.59
CA GLY A 159 14.14 27.65 -4.15
C GLY A 159 15.59 27.57 -3.66
N PRO A 160 16.26 26.42 -3.85
CA PRO A 160 15.72 25.21 -4.49
C PRO A 160 14.75 24.43 -3.60
N ILE A 161 13.82 23.69 -4.23
CA ILE A 161 12.76 22.93 -3.57
C ILE A 161 13.07 21.43 -3.61
N ALA A 162 13.21 20.82 -2.43
CA ALA A 162 13.21 19.38 -2.24
C ALA A 162 11.81 18.93 -1.82
N LEU A 163 11.16 18.13 -2.69
CA LEU A 163 9.77 17.72 -2.53
C LEU A 163 9.67 16.27 -2.06
N TYR A 164 8.86 16.03 -1.03
CA TYR A 164 8.36 14.70 -0.66
C TYR A 164 6.85 14.62 -0.86
N VAL A 165 6.39 13.59 -1.57
CA VAL A 165 4.97 13.27 -1.73
C VAL A 165 4.70 11.88 -1.17
N GLY A 166 4.01 11.80 -0.04
CA GLY A 166 3.74 10.51 0.60
C GLY A 166 3.12 10.65 1.99
N ALA A 167 2.82 9.51 2.61
CA ALA A 167 2.35 9.47 3.98
C ALA A 167 3.52 9.67 4.96
N MET A 168 3.41 10.66 5.81
CA MET A 168 4.33 10.90 6.92
C MET A 168 3.81 10.18 8.17
N ASP A 169 4.00 8.84 8.21
CA ASP A 169 3.54 7.98 9.31
C ASP A 169 4.73 7.47 10.13
N VAL A 170 4.55 6.41 10.91
CA VAL A 170 5.55 5.87 11.86
C VAL A 170 6.84 5.39 11.21
N TRP A 171 6.83 5.05 9.93
CA TRP A 171 7.99 4.63 9.15
C TRP A 171 8.78 5.80 8.53
N PHE A 172 8.27 7.05 8.60
CA PHE A 172 8.94 8.22 8.07
C PHE A 172 10.08 8.63 9.00
N ASP A 173 11.28 8.86 8.45
CA ASP A 173 12.44 9.28 9.24
C ASP A 173 12.41 10.78 9.50
N TYR A 174 11.70 11.15 10.55
CA TYR A 174 11.58 12.55 11.01
C TYR A 174 12.90 13.14 11.45
N ARG A 175 13.80 12.30 12.00
CA ARG A 175 15.10 12.76 12.47
C ARG A 175 15.99 13.15 11.29
N LEU A 176 16.05 12.31 10.26
CA LEU A 176 16.80 12.60 9.04
C LEU A 176 16.34 13.92 8.42
N LEU A 177 15.03 14.13 8.29
CA LEU A 177 14.49 15.35 7.71
C LEU A 177 14.80 16.58 8.57
N ASP A 178 14.65 16.51 9.91
CA ASP A 178 14.95 17.63 10.80
C ASP A 178 16.45 18.00 10.77
N GLU A 179 17.34 17.00 10.71
CA GLU A 179 18.78 17.21 10.56
C GLU A 179 19.13 17.79 9.17
N ALA A 180 18.52 17.30 8.10
CA ALA A 180 18.73 17.82 6.75
C ALA A 180 18.29 19.28 6.64
N ALA A 181 17.09 19.61 7.12
CA ALA A 181 16.59 20.98 7.11
C ALA A 181 17.43 21.94 7.98
N ALA A 182 18.04 21.43 9.05
CA ALA A 182 18.96 22.22 9.87
C ALA A 182 20.30 22.50 9.19
N ARG A 183 20.82 21.54 8.41
CA ARG A 183 22.13 21.63 7.75
C ARG A 183 22.09 22.35 6.41
N LEU A 184 20.94 22.39 5.77
CA LEU A 184 20.72 22.93 4.43
C LEU A 184 19.64 24.03 4.48
N PRO A 185 19.91 25.15 5.16
CA PRO A 185 18.93 26.21 5.34
C PRO A 185 18.53 26.91 4.03
N GLU A 186 19.35 26.78 2.99
CA GLU A 186 19.13 27.32 1.65
C GLU A 186 18.15 26.47 0.82
N ILE A 187 17.87 25.22 1.24
CA ILE A 187 16.94 24.32 0.55
C ILE A 187 15.58 24.35 1.27
N SER A 188 14.51 24.58 0.52
CA SER A 188 13.15 24.47 1.03
C SER A 188 12.65 23.03 0.92
N PHE A 189 12.38 22.41 2.06
CA PHE A 189 11.81 21.06 2.14
C PHE A 189 10.29 21.16 2.13
N VAL A 190 9.65 20.71 1.06
CA VAL A 190 8.19 20.74 0.88
C VAL A 190 7.63 19.33 1.02
N LEU A 191 6.67 19.14 1.92
CA LEU A 191 6.08 17.87 2.21
C LEU A 191 4.57 17.88 1.91
N ILE A 192 4.14 16.95 1.07
CA ILE A 192 2.74 16.76 0.67
C ILE A 192 2.25 15.40 1.11
N GLY A 193 1.16 15.36 1.87
CA GLY A 193 0.53 14.13 2.35
C GLY A 193 -0.14 14.30 3.71
N PRO A 194 -0.63 13.23 4.33
CA PRO A 194 -1.12 13.25 5.71
C PRO A 194 -0.01 13.67 6.67
N ASP A 195 -0.17 14.80 7.35
CA ASP A 195 0.89 15.49 8.11
C ASP A 195 0.66 15.56 9.62
N ALA A 196 -0.35 14.85 10.14
CA ALA A 196 -0.70 14.91 11.56
C ALA A 196 0.47 14.53 12.50
N LEU A 197 1.22 13.48 12.17
CA LEU A 197 2.41 13.09 12.92
C LEU A 197 3.60 14.02 12.64
N ALA A 198 3.74 14.52 11.41
CA ALA A 198 4.80 15.44 11.05
C ALA A 198 4.72 16.75 11.88
N LYS A 199 3.52 17.30 12.03
CA LYS A 199 3.26 18.49 12.88
C LYS A 199 3.62 18.29 14.36
N GLN A 200 3.59 17.06 14.84
CA GLN A 200 3.95 16.72 16.23
C GLN A 200 5.44 16.44 16.41
N ARG A 201 6.11 15.91 15.40
CA ARG A 201 7.48 15.37 15.49
C ARG A 201 8.55 16.27 14.91
N LEU A 202 8.21 17.08 13.90
CA LEU A 202 9.15 18.01 13.27
C LEU A 202 9.18 19.35 14.01
N ARG A 203 10.36 19.92 14.11
CA ARG A 203 10.52 21.28 14.61
C ARG A 203 10.11 22.27 13.54
N ALA A 204 9.46 23.35 13.94
CA ALA A 204 9.18 24.47 13.02
C ALA A 204 10.49 25.10 12.53
N ARG A 205 10.65 25.20 11.21
CA ARG A 205 11.81 25.81 10.56
C ARG A 205 11.35 26.66 9.37
N PRO A 206 12.04 27.76 9.07
CA PRO A 206 11.69 28.63 7.93
C PRO A 206 11.70 27.91 6.59
N ASN A 207 12.54 26.90 6.42
CA ASN A 207 12.71 26.11 5.21
C ASN A 207 11.97 24.76 5.21
N LEU A 208 11.03 24.54 6.13
CA LEU A 208 10.24 23.30 6.21
C LEU A 208 8.76 23.61 6.04
N HIS A 209 8.17 23.16 4.94
CA HIS A 209 6.82 23.51 4.52
C HIS A 209 5.93 22.27 4.46
N LEU A 210 4.96 22.16 5.37
CA LEU A 210 3.96 21.10 5.39
C LEU A 210 2.70 21.59 4.65
N LEU A 211 2.49 21.13 3.42
CA LEU A 211 1.35 21.56 2.61
C LEU A 211 0.10 20.72 2.85
N GLY A 212 0.20 19.62 3.62
CA GLY A 212 -0.92 18.71 3.85
C GLY A 212 -1.29 17.89 2.63
N LYS A 213 -2.45 17.25 2.66
CA LYS A 213 -2.94 16.46 1.52
C LYS A 213 -3.25 17.34 0.31
N ARG A 214 -2.94 16.81 -0.88
CA ARG A 214 -3.36 17.37 -2.17
C ARG A 214 -4.11 16.30 -2.97
N GLU A 215 -4.99 16.74 -3.84
CA GLU A 215 -5.69 15.86 -4.76
C GLU A 215 -4.71 15.22 -5.75
N TYR A 216 -4.91 13.94 -6.06
CA TYR A 216 -4.04 13.20 -6.99
C TYR A 216 -3.83 13.93 -8.32
N ARG A 217 -4.90 14.55 -8.85
CA ARG A 217 -4.86 15.32 -10.09
C ARG A 217 -3.97 16.55 -10.06
N GLU A 218 -3.65 17.06 -8.86
CA GLU A 218 -2.82 18.24 -8.68
C GLU A 218 -1.33 17.91 -8.53
N LEU A 219 -0.99 16.65 -8.19
CA LEU A 219 0.39 16.27 -7.90
C LEU A 219 1.40 16.56 -9.03
N PRO A 220 1.04 16.41 -10.32
CA PRO A 220 1.99 16.70 -11.40
C PRO A 220 2.58 18.11 -11.33
N ARG A 221 1.78 19.13 -10.98
CA ARG A 221 2.27 20.52 -10.91
C ARG A 221 3.31 20.73 -9.80
N TYR A 222 3.16 20.05 -8.66
CA TYR A 222 4.15 20.14 -7.58
C TYR A 222 5.44 19.42 -7.95
N LEU A 223 5.35 18.26 -8.59
CA LEU A 223 6.51 17.48 -9.02
C LEU A 223 7.31 18.19 -10.12
N GLN A 224 6.63 18.82 -11.10
CA GLN A 224 7.29 19.51 -12.21
C GLN A 224 8.02 20.79 -11.78
N HIS A 225 7.62 21.39 -10.69
CA HIS A 225 8.21 22.65 -10.19
C HIS A 225 9.08 22.47 -8.95
N ALA A 226 9.41 21.23 -8.60
CA ALA A 226 10.43 20.91 -7.62
C ALA A 226 11.77 20.61 -8.29
N ASP A 227 12.88 20.91 -7.61
CA ASP A 227 14.24 20.70 -8.12
C ASP A 227 14.72 19.27 -7.86
N VAL A 228 14.23 18.62 -6.79
CA VAL A 228 14.51 17.22 -6.44
C VAL A 228 13.33 16.62 -5.68
N GLY A 229 13.12 15.29 -5.85
CA GLY A 229 12.06 14.52 -5.19
C GLY A 229 12.51 13.12 -4.79
#